data_10453fa98c740b419d60477d17f75395
#
_entry.id   10453fa98c740b419d60477d17f75395
#
_cell.length_a   1.000
_cell.length_b   1.000
_cell.length_c   1.000
_cell.angle_alpha   90.00
_cell.angle_beta   90.00
_cell.angle_gamma   90.00
#
_symmetry.space_group_name_H-M   'P 1'
#
loop_
_entity.id
_entity.type
_entity.pdbx_description
1 polymer ?
#
loop_
_entity_poly.entity_id
_entity_poly.type
_entity_poly.pdbx_seq_one_letter_code
_entity_poly.pdbx_strand_id
1 'polypeptide(L)' 'MRYQVITWTWDEGHDEQREFNTLAEARAAARVYRRECDGVGIYDFRLRVIREMIGDFQPI' A
#
# COMPACT_ATOMS: atom_id res chain seq x y z
N MET A 1 -8.64 8.08 8.60
CA MET A 1 -7.32 7.53 8.99
C MET A 1 -6.23 8.09 8.09
N ARG A 2 -4.99 8.02 8.53
CA ARG A 2 -3.91 8.71 7.82
C ARG A 2 -3.27 7.92 6.69
N TYR A 3 -3.20 6.61 6.81
CA TYR A 3 -2.49 5.77 5.86
C TYR A 3 -3.40 4.76 5.20
N GLN A 4 -3.19 4.53 3.90
CA GLN A 4 -3.91 3.50 3.18
C GLN A 4 -2.94 2.55 2.51
N VAL A 5 -3.19 1.25 2.65
CA VAL A 5 -2.44 0.23 1.92
C VAL A 5 -3.08 0.07 0.54
N ILE A 6 -2.27 0.16 -0.49
CA ILE A 6 -2.68 -0.03 -1.88
C ILE A 6 -1.90 -1.21 -2.42
N THR A 7 -2.59 -2.19 -2.96
CA THR A 7 -1.96 -3.35 -3.59
C THR A 7 -1.89 -3.15 -5.09
N TRP A 8 -0.93 -3.81 -5.71
CA TRP A 8 -0.77 -3.78 -7.15
C TRP A 8 -0.45 -5.17 -7.69
N THR A 9 -1.12 -5.54 -8.77
CA THR A 9 -0.85 -6.78 -9.50
C THR A 9 -0.73 -6.48 -10.99
N TRP A 10 0.07 -7.29 -11.67
CA TRP A 10 0.23 -7.16 -13.13
C TRP A 10 -1.08 -7.41 -13.89
N ASP A 11 -1.96 -8.25 -13.32
CA ASP A 11 -3.23 -8.58 -13.98
C ASP A 11 -4.31 -7.54 -13.76
N GLU A 12 -4.42 -7.00 -12.53
CA GLU A 12 -5.57 -6.18 -12.14
C GLU A 12 -5.22 -4.72 -11.85
N GLY A 13 -3.94 -4.37 -11.78
CA GLY A 13 -3.54 -3.00 -11.46
C GLY A 13 -3.65 -2.69 -9.99
N HIS A 14 -4.01 -1.45 -9.68
CA HIS A 14 -4.09 -0.96 -8.31
C HIS A 14 -5.42 -1.31 -7.66
N ASP A 15 -5.37 -1.63 -6.35
CA ASP A 15 -6.56 -1.89 -5.57
C ASP A 15 -6.36 -1.31 -4.16
N GLU A 16 -7.32 -0.53 -3.71
CA GLU A 16 -7.27 0.09 -2.39
C GLU A 16 -7.70 -0.92 -1.33
N GLN A 17 -6.88 -1.05 -0.30
CA GLN A 17 -7.15 -1.95 0.82
C GLN A 17 -7.51 -1.14 2.07
N ARG A 18 -7.17 -1.66 3.25
CA ARG A 18 -7.55 -1.03 4.51
C ARG A 18 -6.77 0.24 4.80
N GLU A 19 -7.38 1.09 5.62
CA GLU A 19 -6.76 2.30 6.14
C GLU A 19 -6.30 2.09 7.58
N PHE A 20 -5.26 2.80 7.96
CA PHE A 20 -4.65 2.69 9.29
C PHE A 20 -4.30 4.06 9.84
N ASN A 21 -4.25 4.17 11.18
CA ASN A 21 -3.88 5.41 11.84
C ASN A 21 -2.36 5.61 11.92
N THR A 22 -1.60 4.54 11.98
CA THR A 22 -0.14 4.62 12.14
C THR A 22 0.59 3.95 10.99
N LEU A 23 1.80 4.43 10.74
CA LEU A 23 2.66 3.85 9.71
C LEU A 23 3.07 2.41 10.07
N ALA A 24 3.28 2.14 11.36
CA ALA A 24 3.64 0.79 11.82
C ALA A 24 2.55 -0.22 11.50
N GLU A 25 1.29 0.14 11.72
CA GLU A 25 0.15 -0.72 11.36
C GLU A 25 0.05 -0.94 9.86
N ALA A 26 0.21 0.14 9.09
CA ALA A 26 0.18 0.04 7.62
C ALA A 26 1.31 -0.84 7.09
N ARG A 27 2.52 -0.72 7.65
CA ARG A 27 3.66 -1.57 7.27
C ARG A 27 3.42 -3.04 7.57
N ALA A 28 2.84 -3.34 8.73
CA ALA A 28 2.52 -4.71 9.10
C ALA A 28 1.51 -5.32 8.12
N ALA A 29 0.47 -4.57 7.79
CA ALA A 29 -0.53 -5.00 6.81
C ALA A 29 0.07 -5.16 5.42
N ALA A 30 0.94 -4.24 5.01
CA ALA A 30 1.58 -4.30 3.70
C ALA A 30 2.40 -5.58 3.51
N ARG A 31 3.09 -6.03 4.57
CA ARG A 31 3.85 -7.29 4.51
C ARG A 31 2.95 -8.50 4.27
N VAL A 32 1.76 -8.49 4.85
CA VAL A 32 0.79 -9.56 4.64
C VAL A 32 0.25 -9.54 3.21
N TYR A 33 -0.18 -8.37 2.74
CA TYR A 33 -0.68 -8.22 1.37
C TYR A 33 0.38 -8.57 0.32
N ARG A 34 1.65 -8.28 0.60
CA ARG A 34 2.74 -8.55 -0.34
C ARG A 34 2.85 -10.02 -0.71
N ARG A 35 2.37 -10.93 0.12
CA ARG A 35 2.38 -12.37 -0.15
C ARG A 35 1.48 -12.75 -1.32
N GLU A 36 0.45 -11.95 -1.60
CA GLU A 36 -0.55 -12.25 -2.62
C GLU A 36 -0.51 -11.28 -3.80
N CYS A 37 0.27 -10.22 -3.71
CA CYS A 37 0.32 -9.16 -4.72
C CYS A 37 1.74 -8.96 -5.21
N ASP A 38 1.88 -8.41 -6.41
CA ASP A 38 3.20 -8.12 -6.99
C ASP A 38 3.89 -6.94 -6.31
N GLY A 39 3.11 -5.99 -5.82
CA GLY A 39 3.63 -4.85 -5.09
C GLY A 39 2.61 -4.28 -4.13
N VAL A 40 3.09 -3.52 -3.15
CA VAL A 40 2.25 -2.84 -2.17
C VAL A 40 2.81 -1.44 -1.92
N GLY A 41 1.94 -0.46 -1.91
CA GLY A 41 2.29 0.91 -1.56
C GLY A 41 1.52 1.36 -0.31
N ILE A 42 2.09 2.32 0.41
CA ILE A 42 1.43 2.95 1.54
C ILE A 42 1.24 4.42 1.20
N TYR A 43 -0.02 4.81 1.04
CA TYR A 43 -0.40 6.18 0.74
C TYR A 43 -0.61 6.95 2.04
N ASP A 44 -0.05 8.17 2.10
CA ASP A 44 -0.21 9.07 3.23
C ASP A 44 -1.21 10.17 2.84
N PHE A 45 -2.41 10.14 3.42
CA PHE A 45 -3.46 11.12 3.13
C PHE A 45 -3.08 12.53 3.53
N ARG A 46 -2.27 12.66 4.59
CA ARG A 46 -1.87 13.97 5.07
C ARG A 46 -0.88 14.64 4.13
N LEU A 47 0.09 13.89 3.63
CA LEU A 47 1.09 14.40 2.70
C LEU A 47 0.68 14.25 1.24
N ARG A 48 -0.35 13.45 0.97
CA ARG A 48 -0.89 13.16 -0.37
C ARG A 48 0.15 12.56 -1.30
N VAL A 49 0.92 11.62 -0.77
CA VAL A 49 1.96 10.92 -1.54
C VAL A 49 1.99 9.44 -1.18
N ILE A 50 2.50 8.62 -2.10
CA ILE A 50 2.89 7.25 -1.79
C ILE A 50 4.18 7.34 -0.99
N ARG A 51 4.11 6.99 0.26
CA ARG A 51 5.21 7.15 1.20
C ARG A 51 6.22 6.02 1.12
N GLU A 52 5.73 4.80 0.91
CA GLU A 52 6.57 3.60 0.84
C GLU A 52 6.03 2.67 -0.22
N MET A 53 6.93 1.94 -0.86
CA MET A 53 6.57 0.94 -1.86
C MET A 53 7.45 -0.29 -1.64
N ILE A 54 6.85 -1.47 -1.76
CA ILE A 54 7.57 -2.74 -1.69
C ILE A 54 7.18 -3.62 -2.87
N GLY A 55 8.14 -4.42 -3.36
CA GLY A 55 7.93 -5.25 -4.54
C GLY A 55 7.80 -4.42 -5.80
N ASP A 56 7.05 -4.94 -6.76
CA ASP A 56 6.87 -4.33 -8.09
C ASP A 56 5.68 -3.37 -8.12
N PHE A 57 5.55 -2.52 -7.10
CA PHE A 57 4.48 -1.54 -7.07
C PHE A 57 4.69 -0.47 -8.14
N GLN A 58 3.73 -0.31 -9.03
CA GLN A 58 3.79 0.70 -10.08
C GLN A 58 3.13 1.99 -9.58
N PRO A 59 3.79 3.15 -9.70
CA PRO A 59 3.19 4.43 -9.29
C PRO A 59 1.89 4.71 -10.02
N ILE A 60 1.00 5.37 -9.30
CA ILE A 60 -0.31 5.78 -9.83
C ILE A 60 -0.13 7.02 -10.71
#